data_fa9d6decd7478664238fc77c5fec5be5
#
_entry.id   fa9d6decd7478664238fc77c5fec5be5
#
_cell.length_a   1.000
_cell.length_b   1.000
_cell.length_c   1.000
_cell.angle_alpha   90.00
_cell.angle_beta   90.00
_cell.angle_gamma   90.00
#
_symmetry.space_group_name_H-M   'P 1'
#
loop_
_entity.id
_entity.type
_entity.pdbx_description
1 polymer ?
#
loop_
_entity_poly.entity_id
_entity_poly.type
_entity_poly.pdbx_seq_one_letter_code
_entity_poly.pdbx_strand_id
1 'polypeptide(L)'
;MMRTGTIFLLLTAVVACNQYRGLPEPEADNDWKVQPLQAKPQDLSGDPQRGLEYLIYGDYIGSGIPFEFLEKKLGDFQDTVLAREGNNRRLPYTFNAFSAPNGVEVVSGNCFTCHAGELNGEIVLGLGNSRSDFQDRMTFQARMMNFFVKLKYGKKKPERVAFNDFGHYYKAMAPKVQTDNPGVNPAFRLEEACANFRDPVDLTYRKDAHFRSMKYTLASDVPPLWNLDKKPALYYNGMGRGAFTKLLMQAAVLGIPDSTQARLVHERFHDVIAWAASLQPPAYPQQIDPAMAATGQELFEEHCSKCHGSYGEDEHYPGKLVSLEVVKTDPYYARYFSSASGLADWYNRSWFARSAPQSRLYPSDGYMAPPLDGIWATAPYLHNGSVPDLESLLDSSQRPTYWQRRPGSHSYDYERLGWQYGVPAKGKGQQVYDTTLPGYGNQGHYFGDELSREERRAVIEYLKTL
;
A
#
# COMPACT_ATOMS: atom_id res chain seq x y z
N MET A 1 -68.40 -2.17 -3.22
CA MET A 1 -67.63 -1.61 -2.06
C MET A 1 -66.18 -1.76 -2.39
N MET A 2 -65.60 -0.69 -2.85
CA MET A 2 -64.15 -0.55 -3.11
C MET A 2 -63.40 -0.53 -1.80
N ARG A 3 -62.27 -1.21 -1.72
CA ARG A 3 -61.22 -0.91 -0.72
C ARG A 3 -59.86 -0.83 -1.41
N THR A 4 -59.48 0.35 -1.54
CA THR A 4 -58.14 0.96 -1.55
C THR A 4 -57.14 0.19 -0.70
N GLY A 5 -56.09 -0.30 -1.32
CA GLY A 5 -54.87 -0.85 -0.71
C GLY A 5 -53.68 -0.31 -1.51
N THR A 6 -53.33 0.85 -1.14
CA THR A 6 -52.41 1.82 -1.70
C THR A 6 -50.98 1.43 -1.48
N ILE A 7 -50.18 1.50 -2.52
CA ILE A 7 -48.88 2.17 -2.65
C ILE A 7 -48.06 2.33 -1.34
N PHE A 8 -47.14 1.41 -1.11
CA PHE A 8 -45.98 1.62 -0.24
C PHE A 8 -44.83 0.71 -0.69
N LEU A 9 -44.34 0.92 -1.90
CA LEU A 9 -43.18 0.19 -2.42
C LEU A 9 -42.49 1.01 -3.49
N LEU A 10 -41.93 2.16 -3.09
CA LEU A 10 -41.06 2.95 -3.97
C LEU A 10 -40.33 4.03 -3.14
N LEU A 11 -39.44 3.64 -2.21
CA LEU A 11 -38.56 4.60 -1.53
C LEU A 11 -37.31 3.96 -0.88
N THR A 12 -36.87 2.81 -1.36
CA THR A 12 -35.64 2.19 -0.82
C THR A 12 -34.50 2.03 -1.84
N ALA A 13 -34.63 2.56 -3.04
CA ALA A 13 -33.65 2.39 -4.11
C ALA A 13 -32.75 3.62 -4.35
N VAL A 14 -32.84 4.68 -3.54
CA VAL A 14 -32.07 5.93 -3.78
C VAL A 14 -30.96 6.19 -2.76
N VAL A 15 -30.78 5.34 -1.76
CA VAL A 15 -29.80 5.60 -0.68
C VAL A 15 -28.42 5.01 -0.99
N ALA A 16 -28.27 4.13 -1.98
CA ALA A 16 -26.99 3.49 -2.30
C ALA A 16 -26.03 4.36 -3.13
N CYS A 17 -26.51 5.41 -3.80
CA CYS A 17 -25.65 6.25 -4.67
C CYS A 17 -25.00 7.45 -3.98
N ASN A 18 -25.15 7.63 -2.67
CA ASN A 18 -24.69 8.83 -1.97
C ASN A 18 -23.42 8.66 -1.13
N GLN A 19 -22.75 7.51 -1.19
CA GLN A 19 -21.51 7.28 -0.42
C GLN A 19 -20.30 8.02 -0.98
N TYR A 20 -20.33 8.45 -2.23
CA TYR A 20 -19.21 9.05 -2.94
C TYR A 20 -19.43 10.53 -3.31
N ARG A 21 -20.47 11.18 -2.81
CA ARG A 21 -20.64 12.61 -3.03
C ARG A 21 -19.76 13.41 -2.07
N GLY A 22 -18.77 14.09 -2.64
CA GLY A 22 -18.15 15.28 -2.06
C GLY A 22 -16.78 15.07 -1.44
N LEU A 23 -15.79 14.58 -2.20
CA LEU A 23 -14.48 15.18 -1.99
C LEU A 23 -14.63 16.66 -2.31
N PRO A 24 -14.18 17.59 -1.42
CA PRO A 24 -14.16 18.99 -1.74
C PRO A 24 -13.45 19.21 -3.08
N GLU A 25 -13.98 20.05 -3.96
CA GLU A 25 -13.20 20.53 -5.09
C GLU A 25 -11.97 21.21 -4.51
N PRO A 26 -10.76 20.97 -5.06
CA PRO A 26 -9.58 21.68 -4.63
C PRO A 26 -9.82 23.17 -4.79
N GLU A 27 -9.41 23.97 -3.81
CA GLU A 27 -9.28 25.42 -4.01
C GLU A 27 -8.33 25.60 -5.20
N ALA A 28 -8.86 26.13 -6.30
CA ALA A 28 -8.21 26.24 -7.57
C ALA A 28 -7.12 27.32 -7.49
N ASP A 29 -5.94 26.96 -7.03
CA ASP A 29 -4.75 27.80 -7.18
C ASP A 29 -3.47 26.95 -7.25
N ASN A 30 -3.39 26.03 -8.21
CA ASN A 30 -2.16 25.32 -8.50
C ASN A 30 -1.84 25.40 -10.00
N ASP A 31 -1.19 26.50 -10.36
CA ASP A 31 -0.69 26.75 -11.73
C ASP A 31 0.50 25.82 -12.12
N TRP A 32 0.87 24.87 -11.21
CA TRP A 32 1.95 23.97 -11.48
C TRP A 32 1.49 22.74 -12.29
N LYS A 33 2.20 22.42 -13.35
CA LYS A 33 1.94 21.24 -14.19
C LYS A 33 2.85 20.07 -13.83
N VAL A 34 4.14 20.33 -13.70
CA VAL A 34 5.17 19.37 -13.31
C VAL A 34 6.19 20.09 -12.45
N GLN A 35 6.51 19.53 -11.28
CA GLN A 35 7.51 20.11 -10.38
C GLN A 35 8.47 19.03 -9.87
N PRO A 36 9.79 19.31 -9.82
CA PRO A 36 10.74 18.39 -9.18
C PRO A 36 10.51 18.38 -7.67
N LEU A 37 10.62 17.21 -7.08
CA LEU A 37 10.64 17.04 -5.64
C LEU A 37 12.09 17.08 -5.15
N GLN A 38 12.36 17.90 -4.16
CA GLN A 38 13.69 17.96 -3.58
C GLN A 38 13.98 16.71 -2.74
N ALA A 39 14.94 15.91 -3.17
CA ALA A 39 15.41 14.77 -2.40
C ALA A 39 16.14 15.23 -1.14
N LYS A 40 15.93 14.49 -0.05
CA LYS A 40 16.74 14.58 1.16
C LYS A 40 17.55 13.31 1.29
N PRO A 41 18.89 13.39 1.41
CA PRO A 41 19.71 12.21 1.61
C PRO A 41 19.22 11.39 2.80
N GLN A 42 19.13 10.09 2.61
CA GLN A 42 18.78 9.14 3.66
C GLN A 42 20.06 8.56 4.27
N ASP A 43 20.01 8.30 5.58
CA ASP A 43 21.08 7.55 6.23
C ASP A 43 20.87 6.05 6.00
N LEU A 44 21.66 5.47 5.11
CA LEU A 44 21.61 4.06 4.72
C LEU A 44 22.77 3.23 5.35
N SER A 45 23.43 3.78 6.37
CA SER A 45 24.60 3.14 7.02
C SER A 45 24.24 1.95 7.93
N GLY A 46 22.96 1.62 8.09
CA GLY A 46 22.49 0.46 8.85
C GLY A 46 22.93 -0.88 8.25
N ASP A 47 22.69 -1.96 8.99
CA ASP A 47 22.99 -3.33 8.58
C ASP A 47 21.76 -3.96 7.89
N PRO A 48 21.81 -4.26 6.58
CA PRO A 48 20.68 -4.83 5.85
C PRO A 48 20.22 -6.18 6.40
N GLN A 49 21.13 -7.03 6.88
CA GLN A 49 20.77 -8.34 7.41
C GLN A 49 20.00 -8.19 8.73
N ARG A 50 20.47 -7.32 9.64
CA ARG A 50 19.74 -7.01 10.87
C ARG A 50 18.40 -6.36 10.58
N GLY A 51 18.30 -5.56 9.50
CA GLY A 51 17.04 -4.98 9.04
C GLY A 51 16.01 -6.04 8.63
N LEU A 52 16.44 -7.02 7.83
CA LEU A 52 15.60 -8.15 7.46
C LEU A 52 15.19 -8.98 8.68
N GLU A 53 16.15 -9.31 9.57
CA GLU A 53 15.85 -10.05 10.80
C GLU A 53 14.81 -9.32 11.66
N TYR A 54 14.93 -7.98 11.76
CA TYR A 54 13.96 -7.20 12.50
C TYR A 54 12.57 -7.21 11.87
N LEU A 55 12.47 -7.22 10.55
CA LEU A 55 11.17 -7.38 9.85
C LEU A 55 10.56 -8.76 10.08
N ILE A 56 11.38 -9.81 10.18
CA ILE A 56 10.94 -11.22 10.33
C ILE A 56 10.55 -11.54 11.78
N TYR A 57 11.24 -10.97 12.77
CA TYR A 57 11.10 -11.33 14.18
C TYR A 57 10.74 -10.16 15.10
N GLY A 58 10.81 -8.92 14.60
CA GLY A 58 10.81 -7.73 15.43
C GLY A 58 9.46 -7.37 16.06
N ASP A 59 9.56 -6.60 17.11
CA ASP A 59 8.48 -6.12 17.98
C ASP A 59 7.91 -4.76 17.55
N TYR A 60 8.16 -4.32 16.31
CA TYR A 60 7.84 -2.96 15.86
C TYR A 60 6.35 -2.58 15.90
N ILE A 61 5.45 -3.55 15.99
CA ILE A 61 4.02 -3.27 16.28
C ILE A 61 3.77 -3.07 17.78
N GLY A 62 4.60 -3.63 18.66
CA GLY A 62 4.59 -3.38 20.10
C GLY A 62 3.50 -4.10 20.91
N SER A 63 2.41 -4.54 20.28
CA SER A 63 1.33 -5.30 20.92
C SER A 63 0.68 -6.26 19.92
N GLY A 64 -0.08 -7.23 20.40
CA GLY A 64 -0.67 -8.24 19.54
C GLY A 64 -1.62 -9.19 20.26
N ILE A 65 -2.01 -10.24 19.55
CA ILE A 65 -2.83 -11.32 20.09
C ILE A 65 -1.90 -12.26 20.89
N PRO A 66 -2.17 -12.60 22.16
CA PRO A 66 -1.33 -13.54 22.91
C PRO A 66 -1.14 -14.85 22.14
N PHE A 67 0.11 -15.30 21.98
CA PHE A 67 0.42 -16.49 21.19
C PHE A 67 -0.35 -17.71 21.68
N GLU A 68 -0.42 -17.92 23.00
CA GLU A 68 -1.19 -19.00 23.66
C GLU A 68 -2.68 -19.00 23.26
N PHE A 69 -3.24 -17.82 22.90
CA PHE A 69 -4.62 -17.73 22.44
C PHE A 69 -4.81 -18.33 21.04
N LEU A 70 -3.79 -18.24 20.20
CA LEU A 70 -3.80 -18.72 18.81
C LEU A 70 -3.29 -20.16 18.69
N GLU A 71 -2.45 -20.62 19.59
CA GLU A 71 -1.69 -21.87 19.50
C GLU A 71 -2.55 -23.09 19.11
N LYS A 72 -3.70 -23.26 19.78
CA LYS A 72 -4.61 -24.37 19.47
C LYS A 72 -5.25 -24.28 18.07
N LYS A 73 -5.25 -23.10 17.44
CA LYS A 73 -5.83 -22.87 16.11
C LYS A 73 -4.80 -23.04 15.00
N LEU A 74 -3.52 -22.90 15.31
CA LEU A 74 -2.43 -23.01 14.35
C LEU A 74 -2.20 -24.47 13.90
N GLY A 75 -2.53 -25.47 14.75
CA GLY A 75 -2.28 -26.87 14.45
C GLY A 75 -0.81 -27.13 14.13
N ASP A 76 -0.58 -27.98 13.11
CA ASP A 76 0.76 -28.37 12.64
C ASP A 76 1.30 -27.49 11.50
N PHE A 77 0.75 -26.29 11.31
CA PHE A 77 1.22 -25.37 10.26
C PHE A 77 2.70 -25.03 10.45
N GLN A 78 3.44 -25.07 9.35
CA GLN A 78 4.84 -24.67 9.27
C GLN A 78 5.01 -23.74 8.07
N ASP A 79 5.63 -22.59 8.31
CA ASP A 79 5.96 -21.64 7.24
C ASP A 79 7.11 -22.21 6.38
N THR A 80 6.91 -22.21 5.07
CA THR A 80 7.90 -22.68 4.09
C THR A 80 8.50 -21.54 3.26
N VAL A 81 8.03 -20.32 3.44
CA VAL A 81 8.48 -19.14 2.69
C VAL A 81 9.74 -18.55 3.30
N LEU A 82 9.73 -18.39 4.62
CA LEU A 82 10.90 -17.89 5.36
C LEU A 82 11.42 -18.97 6.31
N ALA A 83 12.74 -19.18 6.32
CA ALA A 83 13.41 -20.09 7.25
C ALA A 83 13.44 -19.49 8.66
N ARG A 84 12.30 -19.51 9.36
CA ARG A 84 12.15 -18.94 10.71
C ARG A 84 12.20 -20.00 11.79
N GLU A 85 12.64 -19.57 12.97
CA GLU A 85 12.76 -20.44 14.15
C GLU A 85 11.67 -20.17 15.20
N GLY A 86 11.62 -21.00 16.24
CA GLY A 86 10.69 -20.88 17.35
C GLY A 86 9.24 -20.82 16.91
N ASN A 87 8.45 -19.98 17.58
CA ASN A 87 7.03 -19.83 17.29
C ASN A 87 6.75 -19.10 15.96
N ASN A 88 7.72 -18.34 15.44
CA ASN A 88 7.60 -17.71 14.13
C ASN A 88 7.49 -18.74 13.00
N ARG A 89 8.14 -19.92 13.10
CA ARG A 89 7.99 -21.00 12.13
C ARG A 89 6.56 -21.54 12.02
N ARG A 90 5.77 -21.42 13.11
CA ARG A 90 4.37 -21.87 13.20
C ARG A 90 3.35 -20.85 12.71
N LEU A 91 3.81 -19.72 12.18
CA LEU A 91 2.98 -18.63 11.67
C LEU A 91 3.23 -18.42 10.17
N PRO A 92 2.23 -17.98 9.37
CA PRO A 92 2.49 -17.49 8.04
C PRO A 92 3.55 -16.37 8.07
N TYR A 93 4.40 -16.29 7.04
CA TYR A 93 5.48 -15.29 6.94
C TYR A 93 5.03 -13.83 7.09
N THR A 94 3.74 -13.57 6.94
CA THR A 94 3.10 -12.25 7.10
C THR A 94 2.80 -11.87 8.57
N PHE A 95 3.17 -12.73 9.53
CA PHE A 95 2.97 -12.51 10.97
C PHE A 95 4.26 -12.72 11.74
N ASN A 96 4.47 -11.94 12.79
CA ASN A 96 5.55 -12.13 13.77
C ASN A 96 4.99 -12.54 15.13
N ALA A 97 5.67 -13.50 15.79
CA ALA A 97 5.60 -13.72 17.23
C ALA A 97 6.78 -13.00 17.90
N PHE A 98 6.50 -12.17 18.88
CA PHE A 98 7.50 -11.38 19.60
C PHE A 98 7.07 -11.13 21.06
N SER A 99 8.02 -10.76 21.92
CA SER A 99 7.73 -10.38 23.31
C SER A 99 7.21 -8.95 23.37
N ALA A 100 5.99 -8.76 23.87
CA ALA A 100 5.48 -7.44 24.24
C ALA A 100 6.29 -6.84 25.39
N PRO A 101 6.22 -5.51 25.66
CA PRO A 101 6.99 -4.85 26.74
C PRO A 101 6.86 -5.47 28.14
N ASN A 102 5.75 -6.18 28.40
CA ASN A 102 5.52 -6.89 29.66
C ASN A 102 5.96 -8.37 29.64
N GLY A 103 6.72 -8.81 28.64
CA GLY A 103 7.27 -10.15 28.50
C GLY A 103 6.31 -11.21 27.96
N VAL A 104 5.05 -10.86 27.67
CA VAL A 104 4.10 -11.80 27.05
C VAL A 104 4.39 -11.96 25.58
N GLU A 105 4.48 -13.20 25.10
CA GLU A 105 4.59 -13.47 23.66
C GLU A 105 3.26 -13.21 22.97
N VAL A 106 3.31 -12.35 21.94
CA VAL A 106 2.15 -11.92 21.14
C VAL A 106 2.40 -12.09 19.66
N VAL A 107 1.32 -12.14 18.88
CA VAL A 107 1.32 -12.25 17.41
C VAL A 107 0.67 -11.02 16.80
N SER A 108 1.33 -10.43 15.82
CA SER A 108 0.80 -9.36 14.99
C SER A 108 1.16 -9.55 13.52
N GLY A 109 0.41 -8.93 12.61
CA GLY A 109 0.81 -8.81 11.22
C GLY A 109 2.13 -8.02 11.10
N ASN A 110 2.88 -8.27 10.03
CA ASN A 110 4.15 -7.62 9.76
C ASN A 110 4.16 -6.92 8.39
N CYS A 111 5.28 -6.27 8.03
CA CYS A 111 5.43 -5.53 6.77
C CYS A 111 5.24 -6.40 5.53
N PHE A 112 5.51 -7.69 5.61
CA PHE A 112 5.36 -8.63 4.50
C PHE A 112 3.90 -8.95 4.15
N THR A 113 2.94 -8.57 4.99
CA THR A 113 1.52 -8.59 4.60
C THR A 113 1.26 -7.77 3.33
N CYS A 114 1.98 -6.64 3.17
CA CYS A 114 1.85 -5.73 2.04
C CYS A 114 3.08 -5.75 1.11
N HIS A 115 4.29 -6.02 1.63
CA HIS A 115 5.56 -5.93 0.91
C HIS A 115 6.26 -7.28 0.71
N ALA A 116 5.48 -8.33 0.44
CA ALA A 116 5.96 -9.60 -0.06
C ALA A 116 4.94 -10.12 -1.08
N GLY A 117 5.14 -9.76 -2.33
CA GLY A 117 4.26 -10.11 -3.44
C GLY A 117 4.58 -11.48 -4.02
N GLU A 118 3.56 -12.18 -4.49
CA GLU A 118 3.74 -13.41 -5.27
C GLU A 118 3.87 -13.06 -6.75
N LEU A 119 4.97 -13.46 -7.35
CA LEU A 119 5.23 -13.34 -8.78
C LEU A 119 5.44 -14.74 -9.36
N ASN A 120 4.51 -15.17 -10.19
CA ASN A 120 4.55 -16.45 -10.91
C ASN A 120 4.87 -17.69 -10.01
N GLY A 121 4.32 -17.71 -8.80
CA GLY A 121 4.43 -18.82 -7.84
C GLY A 121 5.53 -18.64 -6.79
N GLU A 122 6.35 -17.61 -6.92
CA GLU A 122 7.41 -17.31 -5.96
C GLU A 122 7.10 -16.05 -5.16
N ILE A 123 7.46 -16.04 -3.88
CA ILE A 123 7.33 -14.86 -3.03
C ILE A 123 8.58 -14.01 -3.17
N VAL A 124 8.39 -12.77 -3.58
CA VAL A 124 9.46 -11.76 -3.73
C VAL A 124 9.34 -10.74 -2.60
N LEU A 125 10.32 -10.74 -1.69
CA LEU A 125 10.38 -9.76 -0.61
C LEU A 125 10.67 -8.37 -1.17
N GLY A 126 9.93 -7.39 -0.71
CA GLY A 126 9.99 -6.02 -1.22
C GLY A 126 9.03 -5.73 -2.37
N LEU A 127 8.50 -6.73 -3.05
CA LEU A 127 7.44 -6.55 -4.05
C LEU A 127 6.10 -6.25 -3.37
N GLY A 128 5.30 -5.37 -3.96
CA GLY A 128 3.94 -5.09 -3.51
C GLY A 128 3.03 -6.30 -3.64
N ASN A 129 2.24 -6.59 -2.60
CA ASN A 129 1.29 -7.71 -2.62
C ASN A 129 0.01 -7.31 -3.35
N SER A 130 -0.03 -7.53 -4.65
CA SER A 130 -1.19 -7.31 -5.50
C SER A 130 -2.25 -8.44 -5.46
N ARG A 131 -2.09 -9.42 -4.55
CA ARG A 131 -3.06 -10.50 -4.32
C ARG A 131 -3.87 -10.32 -3.03
N SER A 132 -3.65 -9.21 -2.31
CA SER A 132 -4.40 -8.91 -1.09
C SER A 132 -5.89 -8.80 -1.37
N ASP A 133 -6.71 -9.34 -0.46
CA ASP A 133 -8.17 -9.21 -0.51
C ASP A 133 -8.67 -8.62 0.81
N PHE A 134 -9.10 -7.37 0.75
CA PHE A 134 -9.70 -6.65 1.87
C PHE A 134 -11.20 -6.34 1.64
N GLN A 135 -11.86 -7.08 0.74
CA GLN A 135 -13.28 -6.88 0.44
C GLN A 135 -14.17 -7.28 1.60
N ASP A 136 -13.72 -8.20 2.46
CA ASP A 136 -14.47 -8.67 3.61
C ASP A 136 -14.42 -7.69 4.79
N ARG A 137 -15.56 -7.55 5.49
CA ARG A 137 -15.66 -6.71 6.68
C ARG A 137 -15.05 -7.39 7.91
N MET A 138 -13.94 -6.88 8.39
CA MET A 138 -13.27 -7.40 9.60
C MET A 138 -13.91 -6.93 10.93
N THR A 139 -14.97 -6.12 10.89
CA THR A 139 -15.58 -5.53 12.10
C THR A 139 -16.10 -6.59 13.08
N PHE A 140 -16.71 -7.65 12.58
CA PHE A 140 -17.20 -8.74 13.42
C PHE A 140 -16.03 -9.50 14.06
N GLN A 141 -15.01 -9.85 13.29
CA GLN A 141 -13.81 -10.54 13.75
C GLN A 141 -13.10 -9.73 14.85
N ALA A 142 -12.96 -8.42 14.65
CA ALA A 142 -12.33 -7.54 15.64
C ALA A 142 -13.12 -7.48 16.97
N ARG A 143 -14.45 -7.45 16.91
CA ARG A 143 -15.31 -7.48 18.10
C ARG A 143 -15.22 -8.81 18.82
N MET A 144 -15.30 -9.91 18.10
CA MET A 144 -15.23 -11.28 18.65
C MET A 144 -13.86 -11.55 19.27
N MET A 145 -12.76 -11.16 18.61
CA MET A 145 -11.42 -11.28 19.17
C MET A 145 -11.31 -10.56 20.51
N ASN A 146 -11.73 -9.29 20.56
CA ASN A 146 -11.74 -8.52 21.80
C ASN A 146 -12.61 -9.15 22.91
N PHE A 147 -13.74 -9.73 22.55
CA PHE A 147 -14.63 -10.41 23.49
C PHE A 147 -13.97 -11.67 24.07
N PHE A 148 -13.44 -12.55 23.22
CA PHE A 148 -12.84 -13.80 23.67
C PHE A 148 -11.54 -13.61 24.45
N VAL A 149 -10.69 -12.65 24.07
CA VAL A 149 -9.49 -12.32 24.85
C VAL A 149 -9.88 -11.79 26.24
N LYS A 150 -10.93 -10.96 26.33
CA LYS A 150 -11.46 -10.48 27.60
C LYS A 150 -12.02 -11.62 28.45
N LEU A 151 -12.73 -12.56 27.85
CA LEU A 151 -13.32 -13.68 28.55
C LEU A 151 -12.24 -14.63 29.09
N LYS A 152 -11.20 -14.95 28.28
CA LYS A 152 -10.13 -15.88 28.68
C LYS A 152 -9.22 -15.30 29.77
N TYR A 153 -8.85 -14.04 29.65
CA TYR A 153 -7.80 -13.45 30.51
C TYR A 153 -8.32 -12.44 31.56
N GLY A 154 -9.59 -12.03 31.47
CA GLY A 154 -10.11 -11.00 32.37
C GLY A 154 -9.45 -9.65 32.18
N LYS A 155 -9.35 -8.83 33.24
CA LYS A 155 -8.86 -7.44 33.13
C LYS A 155 -7.39 -7.25 33.52
N LYS A 156 -6.85 -8.13 34.38
CA LYS A 156 -5.57 -7.90 35.06
C LYS A 156 -4.44 -8.82 34.63
N LYS A 157 -4.73 -9.86 33.86
CA LYS A 157 -3.68 -10.81 33.42
C LYS A 157 -2.70 -10.12 32.45
N PRO A 158 -1.40 -10.48 32.49
CA PRO A 158 -0.39 -9.93 31.59
C PRO A 158 -0.75 -10.02 30.11
N GLU A 159 -1.34 -11.13 29.68
CA GLU A 159 -1.79 -11.37 28.30
C GLU A 159 -2.87 -10.37 27.86
N ARG A 160 -3.75 -10.01 28.80
CA ARG A 160 -4.77 -8.98 28.52
C ARG A 160 -4.14 -7.60 28.37
N VAL A 161 -3.14 -7.29 29.19
CA VAL A 161 -2.39 -6.02 29.10
C VAL A 161 -1.66 -5.93 27.76
N ALA A 162 -0.93 -6.98 27.36
CA ALA A 162 -0.21 -7.07 26.09
C ALA A 162 -1.13 -6.94 24.85
N PHE A 163 -2.42 -7.32 24.99
CA PHE A 163 -3.40 -7.20 23.91
C PHE A 163 -4.09 -5.84 23.82
N ASN A 164 -4.11 -5.05 24.89
CA ASN A 164 -5.02 -3.90 24.99
C ASN A 164 -4.86 -2.89 23.84
N ASP A 165 -3.65 -2.45 23.55
CA ASP A 165 -3.39 -1.46 22.50
C ASP A 165 -3.78 -2.02 21.13
N PHE A 166 -3.26 -3.21 20.77
CA PHE A 166 -3.69 -3.90 19.57
C PHE A 166 -5.22 -4.01 19.48
N GLY A 167 -5.88 -4.42 20.55
CA GLY A 167 -7.33 -4.59 20.59
C GLY A 167 -8.12 -3.29 20.40
N HIS A 168 -7.58 -2.16 20.88
CA HIS A 168 -8.17 -0.84 20.67
C HIS A 168 -8.07 -0.43 19.19
N TYR A 169 -6.86 -0.48 18.63
CA TYR A 169 -6.62 -0.06 17.25
C TYR A 169 -7.24 -1.02 16.23
N TYR A 170 -7.22 -2.33 16.50
CA TYR A 170 -7.92 -3.30 15.64
C TYR A 170 -9.42 -3.00 15.53
N LYS A 171 -10.08 -2.58 16.61
CA LYS A 171 -11.48 -2.14 16.54
C LYS A 171 -11.67 -0.83 15.80
N ALA A 172 -10.73 0.11 15.90
CA ALA A 172 -10.81 1.39 15.24
C ALA A 172 -10.64 1.23 13.72
N MET A 173 -9.69 0.40 13.28
CA MET A 173 -9.37 0.19 11.89
C MET A 173 -10.35 -0.75 11.15
N ALA A 174 -10.81 -1.82 11.80
CA ALA A 174 -11.58 -2.88 11.16
C ALA A 174 -12.81 -2.41 10.34
N PRO A 175 -13.56 -1.37 10.73
CA PRO A 175 -14.64 -0.83 9.90
C PRO A 175 -14.17 0.08 8.76
N LYS A 176 -12.86 0.37 8.65
CA LYS A 176 -12.28 1.36 7.73
C LYS A 176 -11.40 0.75 6.65
N VAL A 177 -10.90 -0.46 6.85
CA VAL A 177 -9.91 -1.11 5.97
C VAL A 177 -10.54 -2.02 4.91
N GLN A 178 -11.80 -1.81 4.59
CA GLN A 178 -12.45 -2.54 3.50
C GLN A 178 -12.13 -1.88 2.16
N THR A 179 -11.85 -2.70 1.13
CA THR A 179 -11.73 -2.27 -0.26
C THR A 179 -12.90 -2.76 -1.09
N ASP A 180 -13.22 -2.10 -2.20
CA ASP A 180 -14.29 -2.52 -3.09
C ASP A 180 -13.78 -3.50 -4.17
N ASN A 181 -12.49 -3.42 -4.52
CA ASN A 181 -11.82 -4.30 -5.48
C ASN A 181 -10.76 -5.18 -4.80
N PRO A 182 -10.46 -6.37 -5.37
CA PRO A 182 -9.33 -7.20 -4.96
C PRO A 182 -8.00 -6.60 -5.44
N GLY A 183 -6.89 -7.05 -4.83
CA GLY A 183 -5.54 -6.71 -5.28
C GLY A 183 -5.02 -5.35 -4.87
N VAL A 184 -5.78 -4.61 -4.09
CA VAL A 184 -5.40 -3.28 -3.58
C VAL A 184 -5.36 -3.26 -2.06
N ASN A 185 -4.66 -2.29 -1.51
CA ASN A 185 -4.37 -2.21 -0.08
C ASN A 185 -4.94 -0.94 0.55
N PRO A 186 -5.63 -1.03 1.68
CA PRO A 186 -6.17 0.11 2.42
C PRO A 186 -5.19 0.65 3.49
N ALA A 187 -3.86 0.55 3.31
CA ALA A 187 -2.86 0.86 4.32
C ALA A 187 -3.06 2.24 4.96
N PHE A 188 -3.33 3.26 4.15
CA PHE A 188 -3.56 4.61 4.68
C PHE A 188 -4.82 4.74 5.53
N ARG A 189 -5.87 3.97 5.21
CA ARG A 189 -7.07 3.94 6.06
C ARG A 189 -6.79 3.30 7.41
N LEU A 190 -5.90 2.32 7.42
CA LEU A 190 -5.42 1.68 8.63
C LEU A 190 -4.63 2.68 9.49
N GLU A 191 -3.66 3.36 8.90
CA GLU A 191 -2.84 4.37 9.57
C GLU A 191 -3.69 5.55 10.08
N GLU A 192 -4.55 6.10 9.24
CA GLU A 192 -5.48 7.18 9.59
C GLU A 192 -6.41 6.78 10.74
N ALA A 193 -6.98 5.58 10.69
CA ALA A 193 -7.89 5.10 11.73
C ALA A 193 -7.18 4.92 13.08
N CYS A 194 -5.92 4.46 13.07
CA CYS A 194 -5.13 4.31 14.29
C CYS A 194 -4.62 5.66 14.81
N ALA A 195 -4.08 6.51 13.96
CA ALA A 195 -3.61 7.85 14.29
C ALA A 195 -4.71 8.72 14.91
N ASN A 196 -5.95 8.57 14.44
CA ASN A 196 -7.10 9.31 14.93
C ASN A 196 -7.39 9.10 16.43
N PHE A 197 -6.93 7.99 17.00
CA PHE A 197 -7.08 7.66 18.43
C PHE A 197 -5.76 7.69 19.19
N ARG A 198 -4.76 8.42 18.67
CA ARG A 198 -3.46 8.60 19.34
C ARG A 198 -3.20 10.07 19.64
N ASP A 199 -2.66 10.34 20.82
CA ASP A 199 -2.09 11.65 21.11
C ASP A 199 -0.91 11.90 20.15
N PRO A 200 -0.85 13.02 19.43
CA PRO A 200 0.22 13.25 18.48
C PRO A 200 1.60 13.41 19.13
N VAL A 201 1.69 13.84 20.40
CA VAL A 201 2.97 14.14 21.07
C VAL A 201 3.61 12.90 21.63
N ASP A 202 2.87 12.13 22.43
CA ASP A 202 3.38 10.94 23.11
C ASP A 202 2.92 9.62 22.52
N LEU A 203 2.05 9.64 21.50
CA LEU A 203 1.49 8.49 20.79
C LEU A 203 0.65 7.55 21.65
N THR A 204 0.26 7.95 22.87
CA THR A 204 -0.61 7.14 23.72
C THR A 204 -2.03 7.05 23.18
N TYR A 205 -2.75 5.99 23.55
CA TYR A 205 -4.14 5.80 23.13
C TYR A 205 -5.05 6.85 23.75
N ARG A 206 -5.94 7.42 22.94
CA ARG A 206 -7.02 8.31 23.34
C ARG A 206 -8.39 7.72 22.98
N LYS A 207 -9.34 7.90 23.85
CA LYS A 207 -10.72 7.45 23.62
C LYS A 207 -11.43 8.31 22.58
N ASP A 208 -11.12 9.59 22.55
CA ASP A 208 -11.76 10.57 21.67
C ASP A 208 -10.93 10.77 20.41
N ALA A 209 -11.62 10.80 19.25
CA ALA A 209 -10.99 10.98 17.96
C ALA A 209 -10.47 12.41 17.78
N HIS A 210 -9.28 12.57 17.20
CA HIS A 210 -8.66 13.86 16.93
C HIS A 210 -9.27 14.59 15.71
N PHE A 211 -9.77 13.83 14.75
CA PHE A 211 -10.34 14.40 13.52
C PHE A 211 -11.48 13.50 12.98
N ARG A 212 -12.29 14.08 12.11
CA ARG A 212 -13.37 13.34 11.45
C ARG A 212 -12.77 12.45 10.36
N SER A 213 -12.80 11.14 10.57
CA SER A 213 -12.43 10.18 9.54
C SER A 213 -13.60 9.97 8.58
N MET A 214 -13.36 10.13 7.29
CA MET A 214 -14.37 9.97 6.24
C MET A 214 -14.75 8.49 6.05
N LYS A 215 -15.93 8.23 5.48
CA LYS A 215 -16.43 6.86 5.22
C LYS A 215 -16.05 6.32 3.84
N TYR A 216 -15.06 6.91 3.19
CA TYR A 216 -14.62 6.41 1.89
C TYR A 216 -13.73 5.18 2.05
N THR A 217 -13.82 4.25 1.11
CA THR A 217 -12.73 3.32 0.86
C THR A 217 -11.59 4.11 0.23
N LEU A 218 -10.39 3.92 0.75
CA LEU A 218 -9.16 4.45 0.18
C LEU A 218 -8.21 3.28 -0.02
N ALA A 219 -7.96 2.97 -1.27
CA ALA A 219 -7.09 1.88 -1.66
C ALA A 219 -6.03 2.38 -2.63
N SER A 220 -4.87 1.78 -2.58
CA SER A 220 -3.79 1.99 -3.53
C SER A 220 -3.11 0.67 -3.82
N ASP A 221 -2.43 0.58 -4.94
CA ASP A 221 -1.43 -0.46 -5.13
C ASP A 221 -0.29 -0.28 -4.13
N VAL A 222 0.47 -1.34 -3.87
CA VAL A 222 1.62 -1.30 -2.96
C VAL A 222 2.90 -1.16 -3.79
N PRO A 223 3.60 -0.01 -3.73
CA PRO A 223 4.83 0.14 -4.50
C PRO A 223 5.93 -0.78 -3.99
N PRO A 224 6.84 -1.25 -4.87
CA PRO A 224 7.98 -2.02 -4.45
C PRO A 224 8.91 -1.20 -3.56
N LEU A 225 9.64 -1.89 -2.66
CA LEU A 225 10.59 -1.28 -1.73
C LEU A 225 11.96 -1.01 -2.36
N TRP A 226 12.32 -1.69 -3.44
CA TRP A 226 13.55 -1.35 -4.17
C TRP A 226 13.49 0.08 -4.74
N ASN A 227 14.62 0.66 -5.11
CA ASN A 227 14.75 2.05 -5.54
C ASN A 227 14.39 3.08 -4.44
N LEU A 228 14.47 2.70 -3.18
CA LEU A 228 14.15 3.60 -2.08
C LEU A 228 15.15 4.78 -2.02
N ASP A 229 16.39 4.53 -2.35
CA ASP A 229 17.50 5.50 -2.40
C ASP A 229 17.35 6.54 -3.53
N LYS A 230 16.71 6.16 -4.65
CA LYS A 230 16.42 7.05 -5.77
C LYS A 230 15.27 8.02 -5.50
N LYS A 231 14.33 7.66 -4.61
CA LYS A 231 13.07 8.41 -4.42
C LYS A 231 13.28 9.68 -3.59
N PRO A 232 12.79 10.85 -4.04
CA PRO A 232 12.81 12.09 -3.26
C PRO A 232 11.71 12.14 -2.19
N ALA A 233 10.69 11.31 -2.32
CA ALA A 233 9.52 11.24 -1.46
C ALA A 233 8.91 9.85 -1.48
N LEU A 234 8.12 9.52 -0.48
CA LEU A 234 7.32 8.29 -0.45
C LEU A 234 5.85 8.59 -0.77
N TYR A 235 5.11 7.50 -1.04
CA TYR A 235 3.71 7.47 -1.47
C TYR A 235 3.49 7.98 -2.90
N TYR A 236 2.45 7.49 -3.55
CA TYR A 236 2.18 7.80 -4.96
C TYR A 236 1.99 9.29 -5.25
N ASN A 237 1.40 10.04 -4.33
CA ASN A 237 1.28 11.51 -4.44
C ASN A 237 2.50 12.27 -3.89
N GLY A 238 3.59 11.59 -3.58
CA GLY A 238 4.82 12.19 -3.08
C GLY A 238 4.68 12.97 -1.78
N MET A 239 3.65 12.72 -0.98
CA MET A 239 3.39 13.51 0.23
C MET A 239 4.38 13.25 1.36
N GLY A 240 5.01 12.07 1.43
CA GLY A 240 5.95 11.70 2.51
C GLY A 240 7.34 12.26 2.26
N ARG A 241 7.77 13.23 3.06
CA ARG A 241 9.06 13.92 2.93
C ARG A 241 9.90 13.80 4.19
N GLY A 242 11.20 13.90 4.06
CA GLY A 242 12.16 13.86 5.16
C GLY A 242 12.73 12.47 5.44
N ALA A 243 12.78 12.07 6.71
CA ALA A 243 13.36 10.78 7.09
C ALA A 243 12.44 9.60 6.75
N PHE A 244 12.87 8.76 5.83
CA PHE A 244 12.10 7.59 5.39
C PHE A 244 11.98 6.52 6.47
N THR A 245 12.95 6.42 7.38
CA THR A 245 12.85 5.54 8.55
C THR A 245 11.54 5.78 9.32
N LYS A 246 11.15 7.04 9.53
CA LYS A 246 9.91 7.38 10.23
C LYS A 246 8.65 7.20 9.40
N LEU A 247 8.74 7.35 8.09
CA LEU A 247 7.62 7.09 7.19
C LEU A 247 7.36 5.59 7.08
N LEU A 248 8.41 4.76 6.97
CA LEU A 248 8.28 3.30 6.90
C LEU A 248 7.81 2.69 8.23
N MET A 249 8.29 3.22 9.37
CA MET A 249 7.84 2.72 10.69
C MET A 249 6.43 3.18 11.08
N GLN A 250 5.72 3.92 10.25
CA GLN A 250 4.39 4.43 10.57
C GLN A 250 3.39 3.30 10.88
N ALA A 251 3.59 2.10 10.32
CA ALA A 251 2.83 0.90 10.69
C ALA A 251 2.87 0.58 12.19
N ALA A 252 3.89 1.04 12.93
CA ALA A 252 3.99 0.86 14.38
C ALA A 252 2.82 1.51 15.15
N VAL A 253 2.12 2.51 14.58
CA VAL A 253 0.92 3.10 15.20
C VAL A 253 -0.21 2.10 15.43
N LEU A 254 -0.13 0.91 14.82
CA LEU A 254 -1.09 -0.17 15.02
C LEU A 254 -1.09 -0.72 16.45
N GLY A 255 -0.01 -0.60 17.20
CA GLY A 255 0.04 -1.29 18.48
C GLY A 255 1.10 -0.82 19.46
N ILE A 256 2.02 0.10 19.12
CA ILE A 256 2.97 0.63 20.11
C ILE A 256 2.21 1.36 21.24
N PRO A 257 2.68 1.27 22.48
CA PRO A 257 2.01 1.93 23.60
C PRO A 257 2.23 3.46 23.61
N ASP A 258 3.42 3.94 23.28
CA ASP A 258 3.79 5.34 23.40
C ASP A 258 5.01 5.73 22.53
N SER A 259 5.41 6.99 22.61
CA SER A 259 6.57 7.53 21.90
C SER A 259 7.93 7.02 22.40
N THR A 260 8.02 6.47 23.60
CA THR A 260 9.23 5.83 24.11
C THR A 260 9.50 4.55 23.36
N GLN A 261 8.47 3.72 23.21
CA GLN A 261 8.57 2.51 22.39
C GLN A 261 8.79 2.86 20.91
N ALA A 262 8.12 3.92 20.39
CA ALA A 262 8.34 4.39 19.02
C ALA A 262 9.83 4.75 18.76
N ARG A 263 10.54 5.30 19.74
CA ARG A 263 11.96 5.62 19.64
C ARG A 263 12.81 4.35 19.48
N LEU A 264 12.54 3.33 20.30
CA LEU A 264 13.27 2.05 20.22
C LEU A 264 13.04 1.36 18.86
N VAL A 265 11.80 1.40 18.36
CA VAL A 265 11.48 0.92 17.01
C VAL A 265 12.24 1.72 15.95
N HIS A 266 12.27 3.05 16.07
CA HIS A 266 12.97 3.93 15.12
C HIS A 266 14.48 3.63 15.04
N GLU A 267 15.13 3.37 16.16
CA GLU A 267 16.55 2.99 16.19
C GLU A 267 16.83 1.73 15.36
N ARG A 268 15.91 0.76 15.36
CA ARG A 268 16.02 -0.46 14.53
C ARG A 268 15.69 -0.22 13.06
N PHE A 269 14.87 0.79 12.77
CA PHE A 269 14.49 1.11 11.38
C PHE A 269 15.63 1.70 10.55
N HIS A 270 16.75 2.08 11.13
CA HIS A 270 17.98 2.37 10.39
C HIS A 270 18.51 1.14 9.65
N ASP A 271 18.45 -0.04 10.28
CA ASP A 271 18.81 -1.29 9.64
C ASP A 271 17.74 -1.70 8.58
N VAL A 272 16.45 -1.45 8.86
CA VAL A 272 15.35 -1.74 7.92
C VAL A 272 15.44 -0.91 6.65
N ILE A 273 15.77 0.39 6.74
CA ILE A 273 15.92 1.22 5.53
C ILE A 273 17.15 0.81 4.72
N ALA A 274 18.24 0.40 5.37
CA ALA A 274 19.41 -0.15 4.70
C ALA A 274 19.08 -1.45 3.96
N TRP A 275 18.27 -2.33 4.56
CA TRP A 275 17.77 -3.52 3.87
C TRP A 275 16.90 -3.13 2.66
N ALA A 276 15.93 -2.24 2.82
CA ALA A 276 15.05 -1.84 1.73
C ALA A 276 15.80 -1.21 0.55
N ALA A 277 16.83 -0.39 0.84
CA ALA A 277 17.71 0.21 -0.16
C ALA A 277 18.66 -0.80 -0.83
N SER A 278 18.96 -1.93 -0.17
CA SER A 278 19.80 -2.99 -0.74
C SER A 278 19.04 -3.93 -1.69
N LEU A 279 17.72 -3.84 -1.72
CA LEU A 279 16.89 -4.67 -2.59
C LEU A 279 17.14 -4.35 -4.06
N GLN A 280 17.26 -5.40 -4.85
CA GLN A 280 17.30 -5.30 -6.30
C GLN A 280 16.01 -5.86 -6.89
N PRO A 281 15.47 -5.27 -7.96
CA PRO A 281 14.37 -5.87 -8.67
C PRO A 281 14.77 -7.24 -9.24
N PRO A 282 13.80 -8.17 -9.40
CA PRO A 282 14.09 -9.43 -10.07
C PRO A 282 14.46 -9.18 -11.52
N ALA A 283 15.48 -9.87 -12.02
CA ALA A 283 15.83 -9.84 -13.45
C ALA A 283 14.72 -10.48 -14.29
N TYR A 284 14.45 -9.92 -15.47
CA TYR A 284 13.47 -10.50 -16.40
C TYR A 284 13.92 -11.91 -16.82
N PRO A 285 13.07 -12.95 -16.71
CA PRO A 285 13.54 -14.33 -16.78
C PRO A 285 13.61 -14.92 -18.20
N GLN A 286 13.19 -14.19 -19.23
CA GLN A 286 13.17 -14.67 -20.61
C GLN A 286 14.17 -13.91 -21.49
N GLN A 287 14.35 -14.35 -22.72
CA GLN A 287 15.19 -13.64 -23.67
C GLN A 287 14.59 -12.28 -24.05
N ILE A 288 15.45 -11.30 -24.15
CA ILE A 288 15.16 -9.93 -24.60
C ILE A 288 15.77 -9.77 -25.97
N ASP A 289 15.03 -9.22 -26.92
CA ASP A 289 15.56 -8.86 -28.25
C ASP A 289 16.41 -7.58 -28.14
N PRO A 290 17.75 -7.65 -28.28
CA PRO A 290 18.59 -6.48 -28.04
C PRO A 290 18.39 -5.37 -29.08
N ALA A 291 18.01 -5.70 -30.29
CA ALA A 291 17.79 -4.70 -31.34
C ALA A 291 16.46 -3.97 -31.11
N MET A 292 15.42 -4.71 -30.74
CA MET A 292 14.13 -4.12 -30.38
C MET A 292 14.25 -3.30 -29.10
N ALA A 293 14.99 -3.76 -28.09
CA ALA A 293 15.23 -3.01 -26.84
C ALA A 293 15.99 -1.70 -27.09
N ALA A 294 16.98 -1.69 -27.99
CA ALA A 294 17.69 -0.46 -28.37
C ALA A 294 16.75 0.57 -29.02
N THR A 295 15.89 0.14 -29.97
CA THR A 295 14.85 1.02 -30.53
C THR A 295 13.89 1.50 -29.44
N GLY A 296 13.51 0.62 -28.52
CA GLY A 296 12.65 0.96 -27.39
C GLY A 296 13.29 1.98 -26.44
N GLN A 297 14.59 1.93 -26.24
CA GLN A 297 15.33 2.91 -25.45
C GLN A 297 15.25 4.31 -26.08
N GLU A 298 15.47 4.45 -27.39
CA GLU A 298 15.36 5.73 -28.09
C GLU A 298 13.95 6.33 -27.92
N LEU A 299 12.91 5.52 -28.11
CA LEU A 299 11.52 5.93 -27.93
C LEU A 299 11.21 6.30 -26.47
N PHE A 300 11.74 5.55 -25.53
CA PHE A 300 11.59 5.85 -24.11
C PHE A 300 12.26 7.18 -23.73
N GLU A 301 13.46 7.43 -24.23
CA GLU A 301 14.18 8.68 -24.02
C GLU A 301 13.40 9.88 -24.55
N GLU A 302 12.75 9.75 -25.70
CA GLU A 302 11.94 10.80 -26.32
C GLU A 302 10.62 11.06 -25.57
N HIS A 303 9.89 10.01 -25.19
CA HIS A 303 8.50 10.12 -24.72
C HIS A 303 8.33 9.98 -23.21
N CYS A 304 9.24 9.28 -22.49
CA CYS A 304 9.04 8.86 -21.10
C CYS A 304 10.07 9.42 -20.13
N SER A 305 11.34 9.58 -20.56
CA SER A 305 12.48 9.94 -19.70
C SER A 305 12.29 11.27 -18.99
N LYS A 306 11.57 12.19 -19.60
CA LYS A 306 11.24 13.51 -19.01
C LYS A 306 10.65 13.41 -17.61
N CYS A 307 9.89 12.33 -17.34
CA CYS A 307 9.27 12.09 -16.03
C CYS A 307 9.92 10.92 -15.27
N HIS A 308 10.31 9.84 -15.98
CA HIS A 308 10.81 8.61 -15.38
C HIS A 308 12.34 8.51 -15.32
N GLY A 309 13.05 9.44 -15.96
CA GLY A 309 14.51 9.48 -15.94
C GLY A 309 15.17 8.62 -17.01
N SER A 310 16.50 8.55 -16.93
CA SER A 310 17.36 7.72 -17.78
C SER A 310 17.96 6.57 -16.98
N TYR A 311 18.32 5.48 -17.69
CA TYR A 311 18.85 4.26 -17.09
C TYR A 311 20.15 3.85 -17.80
N GLY A 312 20.98 3.04 -17.14
CA GLY A 312 22.27 2.60 -17.63
C GLY A 312 23.43 3.45 -17.09
N GLU A 313 24.45 3.72 -17.93
CA GLU A 313 25.67 4.40 -17.47
C GLU A 313 25.44 5.84 -16.97
N ASP A 314 24.51 6.56 -17.62
CA ASP A 314 24.14 7.94 -17.26
C ASP A 314 22.78 7.97 -16.53
N GLU A 315 22.62 7.10 -15.55
CA GLU A 315 21.38 7.00 -14.79
C GLU A 315 21.04 8.32 -14.07
N HIS A 316 19.81 8.80 -14.29
CA HIS A 316 19.29 9.97 -13.61
C HIS A 316 17.79 9.86 -13.37
N TYR A 317 17.35 9.92 -12.12
CA TYR A 317 15.95 9.98 -11.77
C TYR A 317 15.53 11.41 -11.36
N PRO A 318 14.61 12.06 -12.10
CA PRO A 318 14.27 13.48 -11.90
C PRO A 318 13.31 13.73 -10.73
N GLY A 319 12.70 12.72 -10.15
CA GLY A 319 11.83 12.83 -8.99
C GLY A 319 10.66 13.80 -9.18
N LYS A 320 9.93 13.70 -10.27
CA LYS A 320 8.88 14.67 -10.62
C LYS A 320 7.52 14.31 -10.06
N LEU A 321 6.87 15.31 -9.49
CA LEU A 321 5.44 15.31 -9.19
C LEU A 321 4.69 15.90 -10.39
N VAL A 322 3.71 15.16 -10.90
CA VAL A 322 2.91 15.51 -12.09
C VAL A 322 1.49 15.81 -11.65
N SER A 323 0.96 16.98 -12.02
CA SER A 323 -0.38 17.40 -11.61
C SER A 323 -1.47 16.50 -12.20
N LEU A 324 -2.61 16.43 -11.50
CA LEU A 324 -3.79 15.69 -11.99
C LEU A 324 -4.28 16.20 -13.35
N GLU A 325 -4.07 17.49 -13.64
CA GLU A 325 -4.41 18.07 -14.94
C GLU A 325 -3.59 17.45 -16.09
N VAL A 326 -2.32 17.14 -15.83
CA VAL A 326 -1.39 16.58 -16.81
C VAL A 326 -1.51 15.04 -16.88
N VAL A 327 -1.42 14.35 -15.74
CA VAL A 327 -1.43 12.88 -15.72
C VAL A 327 -2.82 12.31 -15.96
N LYS A 328 -3.88 13.01 -15.57
CA LYS A 328 -5.30 12.67 -15.75
C LYS A 328 -5.74 11.33 -15.17
N THR A 329 -4.92 10.69 -14.33
CA THR A 329 -5.29 9.44 -13.63
C THR A 329 -6.35 9.70 -12.57
N ASP A 330 -6.92 8.64 -12.00
CA ASP A 330 -7.96 8.76 -10.99
C ASP A 330 -7.53 9.75 -9.87
N PRO A 331 -8.30 10.82 -9.63
CA PRO A 331 -7.89 11.89 -8.72
C PRO A 331 -8.15 11.57 -7.24
N TYR A 332 -8.88 10.50 -6.96
CA TYR A 332 -9.48 10.26 -5.66
C TYR A 332 -8.44 10.14 -4.53
N TYR A 333 -7.37 9.37 -4.74
CA TYR A 333 -6.31 9.19 -3.75
C TYR A 333 -5.60 10.51 -3.43
N ALA A 334 -5.15 11.25 -4.43
CA ALA A 334 -4.45 12.52 -4.23
C ALA A 334 -5.34 13.55 -3.53
N ARG A 335 -6.57 13.77 -4.03
CA ARG A 335 -7.53 14.72 -3.46
C ARG A 335 -8.02 14.33 -2.08
N TYR A 336 -8.11 13.05 -1.76
CA TYR A 336 -8.47 12.63 -0.41
C TYR A 336 -7.48 13.18 0.62
N PHE A 337 -6.18 13.09 0.35
CA PHE A 337 -5.15 13.56 1.28
C PHE A 337 -5.02 15.08 1.29
N SER A 338 -5.21 15.75 0.17
CA SER A 338 -5.09 17.22 0.11
C SER A 338 -6.30 17.94 0.72
N SER A 339 -7.49 17.34 0.71
CA SER A 339 -8.72 18.06 1.05
C SER A 339 -9.62 17.43 2.10
N ALA A 340 -9.48 16.13 2.39
CA ALA A 340 -10.45 15.41 3.23
C ALA A 340 -9.85 14.69 4.45
N SER A 341 -8.59 14.30 4.41
CA SER A 341 -7.92 13.57 5.49
C SER A 341 -7.35 14.50 6.55
N GLY A 342 -7.62 14.20 7.83
CA GLY A 342 -6.94 14.84 8.95
C GLY A 342 -5.57 14.23 9.29
N LEU A 343 -5.11 13.23 8.53
CA LEU A 343 -3.87 12.50 8.82
C LEU A 343 -2.64 13.39 8.71
N ALA A 344 -2.53 14.22 7.65
CA ALA A 344 -1.38 15.09 7.45
C ALA A 344 -1.23 16.12 8.57
N ASP A 345 -2.32 16.72 9.03
CA ASP A 345 -2.31 17.65 10.15
C ASP A 345 -1.92 16.97 11.46
N TRP A 346 -2.46 15.80 11.72
CA TRP A 346 -2.09 15.01 12.89
C TRP A 346 -0.61 14.65 12.83
N TYR A 347 -0.15 14.09 11.71
CA TYR A 347 1.24 13.65 11.51
C TYR A 347 2.23 14.79 11.70
N ASN A 348 1.98 15.96 11.10
CA ASN A 348 2.87 17.11 11.13
C ASN A 348 2.96 17.76 12.52
N ARG A 349 2.03 17.45 13.43
CA ARG A 349 2.08 17.81 14.84
C ARG A 349 2.60 16.69 15.73
N SER A 350 2.77 15.49 15.18
CA SER A 350 3.09 14.29 15.94
C SER A 350 4.59 14.17 16.26
N TRP A 351 4.88 13.18 17.08
CA TRP A 351 6.23 12.72 17.39
C TRP A 351 7.08 12.48 16.12
N PHE A 352 6.47 11.95 15.05
CA PHE A 352 7.16 11.69 13.78
C PHE A 352 7.75 12.94 13.15
N ALA A 353 7.05 14.07 13.24
CA ALA A 353 7.47 15.34 12.66
C ALA A 353 8.30 16.20 13.62
N ARG A 354 8.17 15.99 14.94
CA ARG A 354 8.84 16.82 15.96
C ARG A 354 10.17 16.26 16.42
N SER A 355 10.35 14.96 16.48
CA SER A 355 11.62 14.34 16.88
C SER A 355 12.56 14.17 15.69
N ALA A 356 13.86 14.37 15.91
CA ALA A 356 14.88 14.17 14.87
C ALA A 356 15.14 12.67 14.61
N PRO A 357 15.51 12.30 13.38
CA PRO A 357 15.35 13.06 12.16
C PRO A 357 13.87 13.24 11.78
N GLN A 358 13.52 14.41 11.25
CA GLN A 358 12.12 14.77 11.01
C GLN A 358 11.60 14.20 9.70
N SER A 359 10.31 13.81 9.73
CA SER A 359 9.52 13.55 8.53
C SER A 359 8.22 14.35 8.57
N ARG A 360 7.63 14.60 7.40
CA ARG A 360 6.38 15.38 7.26
C ARG A 360 5.54 14.84 6.12
N LEU A 361 4.24 15.09 6.18
CA LEU A 361 3.31 14.83 5.09
C LEU A 361 2.92 16.16 4.44
N TYR A 362 3.13 16.25 3.12
CA TYR A 362 2.73 17.39 2.28
C TYR A 362 1.85 16.88 1.14
N PRO A 363 0.55 16.69 1.38
CA PRO A 363 -0.38 16.26 0.35
C PRO A 363 -0.42 17.25 -0.83
N SER A 364 -0.63 16.73 -2.02
CA SER A 364 -0.71 17.51 -3.25
C SER A 364 -1.70 16.86 -4.23
N ASP A 365 -2.23 17.65 -5.14
CA ASP A 365 -3.12 17.21 -6.23
C ASP A 365 -2.31 16.74 -7.44
N GLY A 366 -1.55 15.67 -7.25
CA GLY A 366 -0.70 15.08 -8.29
C GLY A 366 -0.16 13.72 -7.90
N TYR A 367 0.54 13.11 -8.84
CA TYR A 367 1.21 11.84 -8.66
C TYR A 367 2.69 11.92 -9.02
N MET A 368 3.53 11.27 -8.23
CA MET A 368 4.95 11.17 -8.49
C MET A 368 5.19 10.11 -9.58
N ALA A 369 5.87 10.49 -10.66
CA ALA A 369 6.36 9.52 -11.63
C ALA A 369 7.42 8.65 -10.95
N PRO A 370 7.23 7.32 -10.80
CA PRO A 370 8.17 6.46 -10.11
C PRO A 370 9.42 6.15 -10.95
N PRO A 371 10.55 5.77 -10.32
CA PRO A 371 11.60 5.05 -11.04
C PRO A 371 11.05 3.69 -11.52
N LEU A 372 11.52 3.22 -12.68
CA LEU A 372 10.94 2.07 -13.38
C LEU A 372 11.79 0.79 -13.29
N ASP A 373 12.85 0.78 -12.49
CA ASP A 373 13.63 -0.44 -12.26
C ASP A 373 12.70 -1.58 -11.80
N GLY A 374 12.78 -2.70 -12.49
CA GLY A 374 11.93 -3.86 -12.22
C GLY A 374 10.45 -3.64 -12.53
N ILE A 375 10.11 -2.65 -13.33
CA ILE A 375 8.70 -2.34 -13.68
C ILE A 375 7.96 -3.56 -14.26
N TRP A 376 8.67 -4.42 -14.97
CA TRP A 376 8.10 -5.63 -15.54
C TRP A 376 7.45 -6.54 -14.50
N ALA A 377 7.92 -6.52 -13.24
CA ALA A 377 7.44 -7.39 -12.16
C ALA A 377 6.32 -6.77 -11.30
N THR A 378 5.97 -5.48 -11.51
CA THR A 378 5.13 -4.71 -10.58
C THR A 378 3.66 -4.58 -10.98
N ALA A 379 3.20 -5.39 -11.93
CA ALA A 379 1.77 -5.40 -12.28
C ALA A 379 0.87 -5.73 -11.08
N PRO A 380 -0.35 -5.16 -11.02
CA PRO A 380 -1.00 -4.26 -11.98
C PRO A 380 -0.55 -2.81 -11.84
N TYR A 381 -0.82 -1.99 -12.83
CA TYR A 381 -0.26 -0.64 -12.96
C TYR A 381 -1.24 0.46 -12.57
N LEU A 382 -0.72 1.72 -12.55
CA LEU A 382 -1.24 2.92 -11.92
C LEU A 382 -1.25 2.82 -10.39
N HIS A 383 -1.41 3.99 -9.74
CA HIS A 383 -1.38 4.10 -8.27
C HIS A 383 -2.44 3.25 -7.54
N ASN A 384 -3.46 2.82 -8.24
CA ASN A 384 -4.58 2.03 -7.74
C ASN A 384 -4.63 0.59 -8.30
N GLY A 385 -3.64 0.19 -9.12
CA GLY A 385 -3.61 -1.15 -9.69
C GLY A 385 -4.73 -1.44 -10.71
N SER A 386 -5.27 -0.41 -11.37
CA SER A 386 -6.44 -0.55 -12.23
C SER A 386 -6.16 -1.11 -13.63
N VAL A 387 -4.89 -1.13 -14.05
CA VAL A 387 -4.47 -1.59 -15.38
C VAL A 387 -3.68 -2.89 -15.25
N PRO A 388 -4.17 -4.01 -15.78
CA PRO A 388 -3.62 -5.33 -15.50
C PRO A 388 -2.26 -5.64 -16.15
N ASP A 389 -1.89 -4.97 -17.22
CA ASP A 389 -0.65 -5.20 -17.97
C ASP A 389 -0.09 -3.91 -18.59
N LEU A 390 1.20 -3.94 -18.95
CA LEU A 390 1.92 -2.79 -19.46
C LEU A 390 1.50 -2.42 -20.89
N GLU A 391 1.12 -3.41 -21.71
CA GLU A 391 0.59 -3.13 -23.04
C GLU A 391 -0.66 -2.27 -22.99
N SER A 392 -1.61 -2.60 -22.09
CA SER A 392 -2.79 -1.77 -21.84
C SER A 392 -2.48 -0.43 -21.14
N LEU A 393 -1.38 -0.34 -20.41
CA LEU A 393 -0.93 0.95 -19.86
C LEU A 393 -0.50 1.90 -20.98
N LEU A 394 0.23 1.40 -21.99
CA LEU A 394 0.74 2.17 -23.11
C LEU A 394 -0.28 2.37 -24.25
N ASP A 395 -1.40 1.63 -24.22
CA ASP A 395 -2.53 1.79 -25.14
C ASP A 395 -3.84 1.87 -24.37
N SER A 396 -4.28 3.09 -24.09
CA SER A 396 -5.46 3.32 -23.27
C SER A 396 -6.77 2.76 -23.86
N SER A 397 -6.80 2.57 -25.19
CA SER A 397 -7.96 1.98 -25.87
C SER A 397 -8.17 0.50 -25.56
N GLN A 398 -7.14 -0.19 -25.08
CA GLN A 398 -7.20 -1.60 -24.69
C GLN A 398 -7.52 -1.83 -23.19
N ARG A 399 -7.63 -0.79 -22.40
CA ARG A 399 -7.91 -0.92 -20.95
C ARG A 399 -9.30 -1.47 -20.71
N PRO A 400 -9.43 -2.59 -19.99
CA PRO A 400 -10.74 -3.16 -19.69
C PRO A 400 -11.50 -2.34 -18.64
N THR A 401 -12.80 -2.20 -18.80
CA THR A 401 -13.67 -1.61 -17.77
C THR A 401 -13.79 -2.55 -16.56
N TYR A 402 -13.81 -3.86 -16.80
CA TYR A 402 -13.81 -4.89 -15.78
C TYR A 402 -12.78 -5.94 -16.14
N TRP A 403 -11.99 -6.36 -15.17
CA TRP A 403 -11.05 -7.43 -15.39
C TRP A 403 -10.96 -8.35 -14.18
N GLN A 404 -10.60 -9.58 -14.43
CA GLN A 404 -10.43 -10.59 -13.40
C GLN A 404 -9.15 -11.36 -13.68
N ARG A 405 -8.22 -11.35 -12.74
CA ARG A 405 -7.00 -12.14 -12.81
C ARG A 405 -7.35 -13.62 -12.97
N ARG A 406 -6.65 -14.34 -13.83
CA ARG A 406 -6.79 -15.79 -13.93
C ARG A 406 -6.37 -16.45 -12.61
N PRO A 407 -7.13 -17.45 -12.13
CA PRO A 407 -6.75 -18.19 -10.94
C PRO A 407 -5.41 -18.91 -11.13
N GLY A 408 -4.69 -19.13 -10.03
CA GLY A 408 -3.43 -19.86 -10.00
C GLY A 408 -2.23 -18.95 -9.82
N SER A 409 -1.13 -19.56 -9.40
CA SER A 409 0.12 -18.86 -9.10
C SER A 409 0.94 -18.53 -10.37
N HIS A 410 0.82 -19.33 -11.43
CA HIS A 410 1.57 -19.17 -12.69
C HIS A 410 0.71 -18.48 -13.76
N SER A 411 0.21 -17.29 -13.45
CA SER A 411 -0.68 -16.53 -14.35
C SER A 411 -0.08 -15.20 -14.80
N TYR A 412 1.26 -15.06 -14.78
CA TYR A 412 1.95 -13.90 -15.30
C TYR A 412 2.14 -14.00 -16.81
N ASP A 413 1.87 -12.90 -17.53
CA ASP A 413 2.08 -12.75 -18.97
C ASP A 413 3.37 -11.97 -19.21
N TYR A 414 4.42 -12.67 -19.61
CA TYR A 414 5.74 -12.08 -19.85
C TYR A 414 5.85 -11.27 -21.14
N GLU A 415 4.92 -11.45 -22.09
CA GLU A 415 4.90 -10.64 -23.32
C GLU A 415 4.25 -9.29 -23.08
N ARG A 416 3.09 -9.30 -22.41
CA ARG A 416 2.33 -8.09 -22.09
C ARG A 416 2.84 -7.38 -20.83
N LEU A 417 3.72 -8.01 -20.08
CA LEU A 417 4.22 -7.62 -18.77
C LEU A 417 3.08 -7.32 -17.80
N GLY A 418 2.41 -8.37 -17.33
CA GLY A 418 1.31 -8.23 -16.40
C GLY A 418 0.59 -9.54 -16.11
N TRP A 419 -0.61 -9.42 -15.62
CA TRP A 419 -1.40 -10.58 -15.26
C TRP A 419 -2.22 -11.09 -16.44
N GLN A 420 -2.28 -12.42 -16.61
CA GLN A 420 -3.28 -13.01 -17.45
C GLN A 420 -4.66 -12.79 -16.82
N TYR A 421 -5.60 -12.27 -17.58
CA TYR A 421 -6.93 -11.93 -17.08
C TYR A 421 -8.03 -12.24 -18.07
N GLY A 422 -9.24 -12.33 -17.56
CA GLY A 422 -10.47 -12.35 -18.36
C GLY A 422 -11.17 -11.00 -18.27
N VAL A 423 -12.01 -10.70 -19.24
CA VAL A 423 -12.84 -9.49 -19.30
C VAL A 423 -14.30 -9.89 -19.06
N PRO A 424 -14.80 -9.86 -17.82
CA PRO A 424 -16.17 -10.17 -17.53
C PRO A 424 -17.12 -9.07 -18.05
N ALA A 425 -18.34 -9.46 -18.43
CA ALA A 425 -19.34 -8.53 -18.95
C ALA A 425 -19.92 -7.57 -17.89
N LYS A 426 -19.65 -7.80 -16.61
CA LYS A 426 -20.17 -7.02 -15.49
C LYS A 426 -19.15 -6.92 -14.37
N GLY A 427 -19.09 -5.76 -13.70
CA GLY A 427 -18.24 -5.50 -12.54
C GLY A 427 -18.72 -6.16 -11.23
N LYS A 428 -19.32 -7.35 -11.31
CA LYS A 428 -19.84 -8.05 -10.13
C LYS A 428 -19.13 -9.39 -9.96
N GLY A 429 -18.54 -9.57 -8.80
CA GLY A 429 -17.84 -10.79 -8.39
C GLY A 429 -16.69 -10.47 -7.46
N GLN A 430 -16.45 -11.28 -6.45
CA GLN A 430 -15.42 -11.04 -5.43
C GLN A 430 -14.00 -10.88 -6.00
N GLN A 431 -13.73 -11.44 -7.17
CA GLN A 431 -12.42 -11.39 -7.82
C GLN A 431 -12.38 -10.50 -9.07
N VAL A 432 -13.42 -9.68 -9.27
CA VAL A 432 -13.50 -8.76 -10.41
C VAL A 432 -13.06 -7.37 -9.97
N TYR A 433 -12.09 -6.81 -10.69
CA TYR A 433 -11.70 -5.42 -10.56
C TYR A 433 -12.67 -4.56 -11.40
N ASP A 434 -13.36 -3.64 -10.76
CA ASP A 434 -14.31 -2.70 -11.37
C ASP A 434 -13.71 -1.30 -11.42
N THR A 435 -13.32 -0.85 -12.62
CA THR A 435 -12.70 0.48 -12.81
C THR A 435 -13.72 1.62 -12.84
N THR A 436 -15.01 1.34 -12.73
CA THR A 436 -16.05 2.38 -12.67
C THR A 436 -16.26 2.94 -11.26
N LEU A 437 -15.68 2.29 -10.26
CA LEU A 437 -15.80 2.72 -8.88
C LEU A 437 -14.86 3.90 -8.59
N PRO A 438 -15.29 4.89 -7.77
CA PRO A 438 -14.45 6.02 -7.39
C PRO A 438 -13.16 5.56 -6.68
N GLY A 439 -12.01 6.07 -7.12
CA GLY A 439 -10.70 5.67 -6.62
C GLY A 439 -10.08 4.46 -7.32
N TYR A 440 -10.82 3.82 -8.23
CA TYR A 440 -10.39 2.62 -8.95
C TYR A 440 -10.32 2.83 -10.47
N GLY A 441 -10.47 4.07 -10.94
CA GLY A 441 -10.48 4.39 -12.36
C GLY A 441 -9.16 4.09 -13.04
N ASN A 442 -9.24 3.68 -14.34
CA ASN A 442 -8.09 3.34 -15.18
C ASN A 442 -7.77 4.41 -16.25
N GLN A 443 -8.38 5.59 -16.14
CA GLN A 443 -8.10 6.73 -17.03
C GLN A 443 -6.73 7.35 -16.75
N GLY A 444 -6.28 8.21 -17.68
CA GLY A 444 -5.04 8.98 -17.56
C GLY A 444 -3.80 8.24 -18.01
N HIS A 445 -2.63 8.88 -17.86
CA HIS A 445 -1.35 8.36 -18.34
C HIS A 445 -1.39 7.95 -19.84
N TYR A 446 -1.81 8.89 -20.70
CA TYR A 446 -2.02 8.64 -22.13
C TYR A 446 -0.75 8.82 -22.97
N PHE A 447 0.43 8.85 -22.34
CA PHE A 447 1.71 9.17 -22.99
C PHE A 447 2.17 8.11 -24.01
N GLY A 448 1.64 6.90 -23.98
CA GLY A 448 1.90 5.84 -24.96
C GLY A 448 0.90 5.78 -26.12
N ASP A 449 -0.20 6.55 -26.07
CA ASP A 449 -1.29 6.43 -27.05
C ASP A 449 -0.89 6.91 -28.45
N GLU A 450 0.09 7.83 -28.54
CA GLU A 450 0.62 8.34 -29.82
C GLU A 450 1.58 7.36 -30.51
N LEU A 451 2.11 6.37 -29.79
CA LEU A 451 3.00 5.36 -30.35
C LEU A 451 2.22 4.34 -31.18
N SER A 452 2.81 3.89 -32.27
CA SER A 452 2.31 2.74 -33.02
C SER A 452 2.41 1.45 -32.19
N ARG A 453 1.80 0.37 -32.65
CA ARG A 453 1.87 -0.92 -31.95
C ARG A 453 3.30 -1.46 -31.91
N GLU A 454 4.06 -1.30 -32.99
CA GLU A 454 5.45 -1.71 -33.08
C GLU A 454 6.33 -0.91 -32.11
N GLU A 455 6.15 0.39 -32.04
CA GLU A 455 6.87 1.27 -31.10
C GLU A 455 6.55 0.94 -29.66
N ARG A 456 5.28 0.72 -29.31
CA ARG A 456 4.92 0.25 -27.97
C ARG A 456 5.59 -1.06 -27.59
N ARG A 457 5.67 -2.02 -28.52
CA ARG A 457 6.39 -3.29 -28.31
C ARG A 457 7.88 -3.07 -28.07
N ALA A 458 8.51 -2.16 -28.82
CA ALA A 458 9.91 -1.83 -28.61
C ALA A 458 10.13 -1.20 -27.22
N VAL A 459 9.28 -0.27 -26.79
CA VAL A 459 9.32 0.30 -25.44
C VAL A 459 9.15 -0.80 -24.38
N ILE A 460 8.21 -1.73 -24.54
CA ILE A 460 8.03 -2.86 -23.62
C ILE A 460 9.30 -3.71 -23.56
N GLU A 461 9.94 -3.97 -24.71
CA GLU A 461 11.17 -4.76 -24.76
C GLU A 461 12.33 -4.08 -24.02
N TYR A 462 12.45 -2.76 -24.13
CA TYR A 462 13.39 -1.98 -23.34
C TYR A 462 13.07 -2.04 -21.83
N LEU A 463 11.80 -1.90 -21.45
CA LEU A 463 11.40 -1.92 -20.03
C LEU A 463 11.67 -3.28 -19.34
N LYS A 464 11.86 -4.38 -20.10
CA LYS A 464 12.33 -5.66 -19.57
C LYS A 464 13.78 -5.63 -19.11
N THR A 465 14.56 -4.66 -19.61
CA THR A 465 15.99 -4.52 -19.29
C THR A 465 16.23 -3.74 -17.99
N LEU A 466 15.21 -3.09 -17.44
CA LEU A 466 15.29 -2.22 -16.27
C LEU A 466 15.17 -2.99 -14.93
#